data_313940e4b1d3aeafb24ef508158884ef
#
_entry.id   313940e4b1d3aeafb24ef508158884ef
#
_cell.length_a   1.000
_cell.length_b   1.000
_cell.length_c   1.000
_cell.angle_alpha   90.00
_cell.angle_beta   90.00
_cell.angle_gamma   90.00
#
_symmetry.space_group_name_H-M   'P 1'
#
loop_
_entity.id
_entity.type
_entity.pdbx_description
1 polymer ?
#
loop_
_entity_poly.entity_id
_entity_poly.type
_entity_poly.pdbx_seq_one_letter_code
_entity_poly.pdbx_strand_id
1 'polypeptide(L)'
;MTASGKTAGMMIKAPALVLTLTVLLSACSFAPRYERPEQEMPKQWRAVDMGSAPLHTDWWNRFNDPVLSELVEEALKNNQDLAQSMAKIESAAAQVGVGTAALAPAVSGTGSATAQGASEKTANTVPFDQSKLSRSTTSYQGALSASWELDFWGKVRNQYTMLSDVLMSTVIGHEALRLSVAGQTAQGYFALLAQDMQLDTSRRTLKSREESFRIYTARYKQGDITELDWQRARAEVETARAQVHTSTIAVDKAEAGLAVLLGRSPRDIMDRAMKRGQGINMLPAPPVLPAGLPSDLLERRPDVRAAEFTIMAYNANIGVARAQFFPSISLTGMLGTLSASVGNLFTGPAGAWSYGVTGSVPLLDFGRNWYNLKDAEAQKKSAIAVYRKTVQTAFEDIRTSLTSQREADHIVRSMQVQVESLRRAVQIASLQYSNGYTDYLTVLDAERQLFAAELQLATALRDRLNSVVSVCMALGGGWQDAGTSPSFPVVNTEKLLQEQTSVKKAAPASKSE
;
A
#
# COMPACT_ATOMS: atom_id res chain seq x y z
N MET A 1 69.35 19.19 -46.21
CA MET A 1 68.06 19.23 -46.91
C MET A 1 67.16 18.16 -46.29
N THR A 2 66.40 18.56 -45.38
CA THR A 2 64.95 18.53 -45.23
C THR A 2 64.26 17.14 -45.30
N ALA A 3 63.84 16.61 -44.17
CA ALA A 3 62.66 15.75 -44.00
C ALA A 3 62.00 16.07 -42.70
N SER A 4 61.15 17.11 -42.76
CA SER A 4 60.19 17.43 -41.70
C SER A 4 58.79 17.12 -42.22
N GLY A 5 57.92 16.56 -41.40
CA GLY A 5 56.51 16.64 -41.62
C GLY A 5 55.78 15.34 -41.96
N LYS A 6 55.31 14.58 -41.01
CA LYS A 6 54.06 13.75 -41.05
C LYS A 6 53.75 13.06 -39.69
N THR A 7 53.48 13.82 -38.64
CA THR A 7 52.98 13.24 -37.40
C THR A 7 51.77 13.98 -36.79
N ALA A 8 51.22 14.98 -37.48
CA ALA A 8 50.09 15.77 -36.95
C ALA A 8 48.68 15.25 -37.30
N GLY A 9 48.52 14.22 -38.15
CA GLY A 9 47.22 13.77 -38.65
C GLY A 9 46.56 12.62 -37.88
N MET A 10 47.21 12.00 -36.88
CA MET A 10 46.71 10.79 -36.22
C MET A 10 46.12 11.03 -34.82
N MET A 11 46.32 12.22 -34.23
CA MET A 11 45.86 12.52 -32.87
C MET A 11 44.41 13.00 -32.75
N ILE A 12 43.74 13.40 -33.85
CA ILE A 12 42.38 13.96 -33.81
C ILE A 12 41.28 12.88 -34.04
N LYS A 13 41.63 11.71 -34.54
CA LYS A 13 40.66 10.64 -34.82
C LYS A 13 40.34 9.75 -33.62
N ALA A 14 41.18 9.68 -32.61
CA ALA A 14 40.98 8.84 -31.43
C ALA A 14 39.82 9.32 -30.52
N PRO A 15 39.69 10.61 -30.17
CA PRO A 15 38.57 11.06 -29.30
C PRO A 15 37.21 11.02 -30.00
N ALA A 16 37.16 11.22 -31.34
CA ALA A 16 35.92 11.11 -32.11
C ALA A 16 35.45 9.65 -32.21
N LEU A 17 36.37 8.70 -32.37
CA LEU A 17 36.06 7.26 -32.38
C LEU A 17 35.62 6.76 -31.03
N VAL A 18 36.19 7.24 -29.93
CA VAL A 18 35.78 6.93 -28.56
C VAL A 18 34.40 7.53 -28.27
N LEU A 19 34.14 8.76 -28.71
CA LEU A 19 32.83 9.41 -28.52
C LEU A 19 31.71 8.73 -29.32
N THR A 20 31.97 8.29 -30.54
CA THR A 20 31.00 7.52 -31.35
C THR A 20 30.80 6.11 -30.81
N LEU A 21 31.82 5.46 -30.28
CA LEU A 21 31.71 4.15 -29.64
C LEU A 21 30.92 4.22 -28.32
N THR A 22 31.09 5.28 -27.53
CA THR A 22 30.30 5.52 -26.29
C THR A 22 28.84 5.82 -26.59
N VAL A 23 28.49 6.53 -27.65
CA VAL A 23 27.11 6.80 -28.06
C VAL A 23 26.42 5.54 -28.62
N LEU A 24 27.11 4.68 -29.33
CA LEU A 24 26.59 3.40 -29.84
C LEU A 24 26.41 2.35 -28.72
N LEU A 25 27.22 2.39 -27.66
CA LEU A 25 27.17 1.48 -26.52
C LEU A 25 26.09 1.85 -25.49
N SER A 26 25.60 3.09 -25.49
CA SER A 26 24.57 3.55 -24.56
C SER A 26 23.15 3.07 -24.91
N ALA A 27 22.93 2.41 -26.04
CA ALA A 27 21.61 2.04 -26.55
C ALA A 27 21.19 0.56 -26.29
N CYS A 28 22.05 -0.31 -25.77
CA CYS A 28 21.74 -1.73 -25.61
C CYS A 28 21.15 -2.03 -24.22
N SER A 29 19.84 -2.00 -24.12
CA SER A 29 19.13 -2.63 -23.00
C SER A 29 18.54 -3.96 -23.48
N PHE A 30 18.78 -5.05 -22.72
CA PHE A 30 18.20 -6.37 -22.99
C PHE A 30 16.80 -6.58 -22.38
N ALA A 31 16.24 -5.54 -21.74
CA ALA A 31 14.84 -5.60 -21.32
C ALA A 31 13.92 -5.70 -22.55
N PRO A 32 12.91 -6.57 -22.54
CA PRO A 32 11.90 -6.57 -23.57
C PRO A 32 11.18 -5.21 -23.62
N ARG A 33 10.73 -4.80 -24.81
CA ARG A 33 9.85 -3.62 -24.90
C ARG A 33 8.62 -3.88 -24.06
N TYR A 34 8.26 -2.91 -23.20
CA TYR A 34 7.04 -3.01 -22.42
C TYR A 34 5.83 -2.79 -23.34
N GLU A 35 4.86 -3.68 -23.21
CA GLU A 35 3.55 -3.57 -23.85
C GLU A 35 2.50 -3.80 -22.78
N ARG A 36 1.52 -2.87 -22.72
CA ARG A 36 0.41 -3.01 -21.78
C ARG A 36 -0.40 -4.25 -22.14
N PRO A 37 -0.71 -5.15 -21.19
CA PRO A 37 -1.51 -6.34 -21.50
C PRO A 37 -2.89 -5.96 -22.03
N GLU A 38 -3.23 -6.43 -23.22
CA GLU A 38 -4.54 -6.22 -23.82
C GLU A 38 -5.64 -6.89 -23.00
N GLN A 39 -6.77 -6.18 -22.89
CA GLN A 39 -7.99 -6.68 -22.27
C GLN A 39 -9.20 -6.24 -23.10
N GLU A 40 -10.18 -7.13 -23.24
CA GLU A 40 -11.46 -6.79 -23.84
C GLU A 40 -12.24 -5.85 -22.91
N MET A 41 -12.41 -4.61 -23.33
CA MET A 41 -13.09 -3.57 -22.57
C MET A 41 -14.50 -3.35 -23.11
N PRO A 42 -15.53 -3.22 -22.24
CA PRO A 42 -16.85 -2.82 -22.67
C PRO A 42 -16.81 -1.39 -23.21
N LYS A 43 -17.53 -1.13 -24.29
CA LYS A 43 -17.60 0.22 -24.90
C LYS A 43 -18.41 1.21 -24.08
N GLN A 44 -19.36 0.74 -23.31
CA GLN A 44 -20.26 1.56 -22.47
C GLN A 44 -20.70 0.78 -21.22
N TRP A 45 -21.02 1.51 -20.16
CA TRP A 45 -21.69 0.94 -18.99
C TRP A 45 -23.14 0.56 -19.32
N ARG A 46 -23.60 -0.59 -18.84
CA ARG A 46 -25.02 -0.95 -18.95
C ARG A 46 -25.83 -0.07 -17.99
N ALA A 47 -26.75 0.73 -18.56
CA ALA A 47 -27.84 1.42 -17.86
C ALA A 47 -27.41 2.38 -16.71
N VAL A 48 -26.54 3.34 -16.99
CA VAL A 48 -26.29 4.44 -16.06
C VAL A 48 -26.44 5.76 -16.78
N ASP A 49 -27.30 6.63 -16.24
CA ASP A 49 -27.37 8.03 -16.67
C ASP A 49 -26.06 8.71 -16.26
N MET A 50 -25.29 9.14 -17.25
CA MET A 50 -23.94 9.65 -17.07
C MET A 50 -23.99 11.12 -16.64
N GLY A 51 -23.97 11.38 -15.36
CA GLY A 51 -23.70 12.75 -14.87
C GLY A 51 -22.31 13.23 -15.34
N SER A 52 -22.15 14.54 -15.57
CA SER A 52 -20.92 15.12 -16.12
C SER A 52 -19.95 15.69 -15.08
N ALA A 53 -20.29 15.69 -13.79
CA ALA A 53 -19.47 16.34 -12.78
C ALA A 53 -18.24 15.47 -12.39
N PRO A 54 -17.01 16.03 -12.40
CA PRO A 54 -15.82 15.28 -11.99
C PRO A 54 -15.92 14.88 -10.52
N LEU A 55 -15.40 13.68 -10.19
CA LEU A 55 -15.23 13.27 -8.81
C LEU A 55 -13.99 13.97 -8.26
N HIS A 56 -14.12 14.63 -7.10
CA HIS A 56 -13.03 15.27 -6.38
C HIS A 56 -12.44 14.32 -5.33
N THR A 57 -11.19 14.54 -4.96
CA THR A 57 -10.48 13.72 -3.96
C THR A 57 -11.08 13.79 -2.56
N ASP A 58 -11.88 14.81 -2.27
CA ASP A 58 -12.61 15.05 -1.03
C ASP A 58 -14.11 14.72 -1.14
N TRP A 59 -14.41 13.62 -1.85
CA TRP A 59 -15.78 13.16 -2.16
C TRP A 59 -16.70 13.01 -0.95
N TRP A 60 -16.15 12.82 0.27
CA TRP A 60 -16.93 12.70 1.51
C TRP A 60 -17.65 13.99 1.91
N ASN A 61 -17.19 15.16 1.45
CA ASN A 61 -17.87 16.44 1.68
C ASN A 61 -19.27 16.50 1.04
N ARG A 62 -19.56 15.64 0.07
CA ARG A 62 -20.89 15.54 -0.57
C ARG A 62 -22.00 15.04 0.36
N PHE A 63 -21.64 14.40 1.47
CA PHE A 63 -22.62 13.96 2.47
C PHE A 63 -23.11 15.10 3.36
N ASN A 64 -22.55 16.32 3.25
CA ASN A 64 -22.91 17.50 4.04
C ASN A 64 -22.91 17.25 5.55
N ASP A 65 -22.02 16.39 6.04
CA ASP A 65 -21.80 16.11 7.45
C ASP A 65 -20.37 16.55 7.85
N PRO A 66 -20.24 17.66 8.59
CA PRO A 66 -18.93 18.17 9.00
C PRO A 66 -18.18 17.20 9.93
N VAL A 67 -18.91 16.39 10.72
CA VAL A 67 -18.28 15.38 11.57
C VAL A 67 -17.67 14.27 10.75
N LEU A 68 -18.34 13.80 9.69
CA LEU A 68 -17.77 12.86 8.76
C LEU A 68 -16.46 13.37 8.15
N SER A 69 -16.47 14.64 7.69
CA SER A 69 -15.27 15.25 7.10
C SER A 69 -14.12 15.32 8.11
N GLU A 70 -14.39 15.78 9.35
CA GLU A 70 -13.39 15.82 10.42
C GLU A 70 -12.80 14.41 10.71
N LEU A 71 -13.64 13.38 10.75
CA LEU A 71 -13.19 12.01 11.02
C LEU A 71 -12.34 11.44 9.88
N VAL A 72 -12.73 11.67 8.62
CA VAL A 72 -11.95 11.22 7.47
C VAL A 72 -10.59 11.92 7.42
N GLU A 73 -10.55 13.23 7.67
CA GLU A 73 -9.28 13.98 7.74
C GLU A 73 -8.41 13.51 8.91
N GLU A 74 -8.99 13.24 10.10
CA GLU A 74 -8.29 12.65 11.25
C GLU A 74 -7.67 11.29 10.87
N ALA A 75 -8.44 10.42 10.20
CA ALA A 75 -7.98 9.11 9.74
C ALA A 75 -6.83 9.25 8.73
N LEU A 76 -6.98 10.07 7.69
CA LEU A 76 -5.96 10.27 6.66
C LEU A 76 -4.65 10.83 7.23
N LYS A 77 -4.71 11.54 8.36
CA LYS A 77 -3.53 12.10 9.04
C LYS A 77 -2.85 11.12 9.99
N ASN A 78 -3.63 10.30 10.73
CA ASN A 78 -3.12 9.58 11.89
C ASN A 78 -3.17 8.05 11.75
N ASN A 79 -3.79 7.53 10.69
CA ASN A 79 -3.95 6.08 10.49
C ASN A 79 -2.59 5.38 10.39
N GLN A 80 -2.42 4.28 11.14
CA GLN A 80 -1.14 3.57 11.24
C GLN A 80 -0.80 2.78 9.97
N ASP A 81 -1.78 2.33 9.20
CA ASP A 81 -1.53 1.66 7.92
C ASP A 81 -0.98 2.66 6.88
N LEU A 82 -1.44 3.92 6.91
CA LEU A 82 -0.88 5.00 6.09
C LEU A 82 0.54 5.35 6.53
N ALA A 83 0.81 5.42 7.84
CA ALA A 83 2.16 5.64 8.35
C ALA A 83 3.11 4.49 7.94
N GLN A 84 2.65 3.23 8.03
CA GLN A 84 3.42 2.08 7.54
C GLN A 84 3.68 2.17 6.04
N SER A 85 2.69 2.56 5.25
CA SER A 85 2.83 2.69 3.81
C SER A 85 3.81 3.80 3.43
N MET A 86 3.83 4.92 4.16
CA MET A 86 4.82 5.99 3.98
C MET A 86 6.25 5.49 4.25
N ALA A 87 6.46 4.72 5.32
CA ALA A 87 7.76 4.11 5.61
C ALA A 87 8.20 3.10 4.51
N LYS A 88 7.25 2.41 3.87
CA LYS A 88 7.55 1.55 2.70
C LYS A 88 8.01 2.38 1.48
N ILE A 89 7.42 3.57 1.27
CA ILE A 89 7.87 4.50 0.21
C ILE A 89 9.29 4.97 0.51
N GLU A 90 9.60 5.36 1.74
CA GLU A 90 10.95 5.77 2.15
C GLU A 90 11.96 4.62 1.93
N SER A 91 11.60 3.39 2.28
CA SER A 91 12.42 2.21 2.04
C SER A 91 12.66 1.97 0.55
N ALA A 92 11.62 2.04 -0.28
CA ALA A 92 11.74 1.90 -1.74
C ALA A 92 12.59 3.02 -2.36
N ALA A 93 12.44 4.26 -1.90
CA ALA A 93 13.27 5.38 -2.32
C ALA A 93 14.76 5.17 -1.95
N ALA A 94 15.04 4.65 -0.77
CA ALA A 94 16.40 4.28 -0.38
C ALA A 94 16.99 3.18 -1.29
N GLN A 95 16.17 2.19 -1.71
CA GLN A 95 16.60 1.16 -2.66
C GLN A 95 16.93 1.76 -4.04
N VAL A 96 16.16 2.74 -4.51
CA VAL A 96 16.51 3.51 -5.74
C VAL A 96 17.84 4.23 -5.55
N GLY A 97 18.10 4.82 -4.37
CA GLY A 97 19.39 5.40 -4.03
C GLY A 97 20.54 4.39 -4.14
N VAL A 98 20.36 3.16 -3.63
CA VAL A 98 21.32 2.06 -3.78
C VAL A 98 21.54 1.71 -5.25
N GLY A 99 20.45 1.62 -6.05
CA GLY A 99 20.54 1.39 -7.49
C GLY A 99 21.27 2.51 -8.23
N THR A 100 21.07 3.77 -7.83
CA THR A 100 21.79 4.93 -8.38
C THR A 100 23.27 4.88 -8.02
N ALA A 101 23.61 4.53 -6.78
CA ALA A 101 25.00 4.41 -6.33
C ALA A 101 25.76 3.32 -7.11
N ALA A 102 25.08 2.25 -7.53
CA ALA A 102 25.69 1.20 -8.35
C ALA A 102 26.10 1.65 -9.78
N LEU A 103 25.58 2.79 -10.26
CA LEU A 103 26.00 3.39 -11.53
C LEU A 103 27.34 4.14 -11.43
N ALA A 104 27.80 4.46 -10.23
CA ALA A 104 29.04 5.19 -9.95
C ALA A 104 30.16 4.26 -9.45
N PRO A 105 31.44 4.66 -9.58
CA PRO A 105 32.54 3.92 -8.99
C PRO A 105 32.42 3.80 -7.45
N ALA A 106 32.61 2.60 -6.93
CA ALA A 106 32.74 2.37 -5.49
C ALA A 106 34.20 2.61 -5.05
N VAL A 107 34.40 3.43 -4.02
CA VAL A 107 35.73 3.68 -3.44
C VAL A 107 35.74 3.14 -2.01
N SER A 108 36.75 2.32 -1.70
CA SER A 108 36.93 1.73 -0.36
C SER A 108 38.34 1.93 0.15
N GLY A 109 38.49 2.11 1.46
CA GLY A 109 39.79 2.12 2.15
C GLY A 109 40.04 0.74 2.78
N THR A 110 41.20 0.15 2.49
CA THR A 110 41.60 -1.15 3.06
C THR A 110 42.92 -1.02 3.81
N GLY A 111 43.01 -1.64 4.99
CA GLY A 111 44.24 -1.82 5.74
C GLY A 111 44.42 -3.31 6.01
N SER A 112 45.56 -3.85 5.70
CA SER A 112 45.85 -5.26 5.98
C SER A 112 47.28 -5.46 6.51
N ALA A 113 47.42 -6.45 7.38
CA ALA A 113 48.69 -7.00 7.82
C ALA A 113 48.64 -8.51 7.55
N THR A 114 49.51 -9.00 6.70
CA THR A 114 49.52 -10.39 6.29
C THR A 114 50.90 -11.00 6.54
N ALA A 115 50.97 -12.08 7.27
CA ALA A 115 52.17 -12.90 7.40
C ALA A 115 51.97 -14.22 6.67
N GLN A 116 52.86 -14.53 5.75
CA GLN A 116 52.79 -15.76 4.93
C GLN A 116 54.07 -16.56 5.12
N GLY A 117 53.90 -17.86 5.38
CA GLY A 117 55.00 -18.81 5.42
C GLY A 117 54.95 -19.72 4.17
N ALA A 118 56.04 -19.81 3.42
CA ALA A 118 56.13 -20.73 2.30
C ALA A 118 56.38 -22.17 2.77
N SER A 119 55.69 -23.14 2.17
CA SER A 119 55.91 -24.56 2.42
C SER A 119 57.27 -25.02 1.85
N GLU A 120 58.03 -25.77 2.58
CA GLU A 120 59.28 -26.37 2.11
C GLU A 120 59.10 -27.25 0.88
N LYS A 121 57.92 -27.87 0.71
CA LYS A 121 57.58 -28.75 -0.40
C LYS A 121 57.24 -27.99 -1.68
N THR A 122 56.90 -26.71 -1.61
CA THR A 122 56.59 -25.88 -2.82
C THR A 122 57.78 -25.06 -3.28
N ALA A 123 58.85 -24.95 -2.50
CA ALA A 123 60.05 -24.18 -2.82
C ALA A 123 60.94 -24.82 -3.91
N ASN A 124 60.72 -26.08 -4.27
CA ASN A 124 61.58 -26.85 -5.20
C ASN A 124 61.27 -26.60 -6.69
N THR A 125 60.36 -25.69 -7.07
CA THR A 125 59.94 -25.49 -8.48
C THR A 125 60.56 -24.28 -9.15
N VAL A 126 61.42 -23.49 -8.45
CA VAL A 126 62.07 -22.32 -9.06
C VAL A 126 63.60 -22.49 -9.01
N PRO A 127 64.29 -22.46 -10.15
CA PRO A 127 65.74 -22.59 -10.21
C PRO A 127 66.41 -21.25 -9.86
N PHE A 128 66.41 -20.90 -8.54
CA PHE A 128 67.09 -19.74 -8.01
C PHE A 128 67.74 -20.10 -6.67
N ASP A 129 68.90 -19.51 -6.36
CA ASP A 129 69.68 -19.71 -5.16
C ASP A 129 68.85 -19.44 -3.88
N GLN A 130 68.38 -20.49 -3.22
CA GLN A 130 67.43 -20.45 -2.11
C GLN A 130 68.02 -20.05 -0.74
N SER A 131 69.33 -19.82 -0.69
CA SER A 131 70.02 -19.52 0.59
C SER A 131 69.69 -18.13 1.17
N LYS A 132 68.99 -17.28 0.45
CA LYS A 132 68.69 -15.88 0.80
C LYS A 132 67.18 -15.56 0.92
N LEU A 133 66.26 -16.49 0.71
CA LEU A 133 64.84 -16.24 0.85
C LEU A 133 64.33 -16.51 2.29
N SER A 134 63.84 -15.46 2.92
CA SER A 134 63.13 -15.59 4.21
C SER A 134 61.90 -16.47 4.03
N ARG A 135 61.78 -17.55 4.87
CA ARG A 135 60.61 -18.45 4.87
C ARG A 135 59.31 -17.78 5.23
N SER A 136 59.36 -16.67 5.91
CA SER A 136 58.18 -15.87 6.28
C SER A 136 58.30 -14.46 5.71
N THR A 137 57.24 -14.03 5.03
CA THR A 137 57.10 -12.68 4.51
C THR A 137 55.94 -12.03 5.24
N THR A 138 56.20 -10.90 5.89
CA THR A 138 55.16 -10.05 6.47
C THR A 138 54.97 -8.86 5.54
N SER A 139 53.74 -8.51 5.21
CA SER A 139 53.39 -7.33 4.43
C SER A 139 52.31 -6.54 5.15
N TYR A 140 52.49 -5.23 5.16
CA TYR A 140 51.56 -4.25 5.67
C TYR A 140 51.10 -3.40 4.48
N GLN A 141 49.77 -3.23 4.32
CA GLN A 141 49.20 -2.47 3.24
C GLN A 141 48.17 -1.49 3.78
N GLY A 142 48.20 -0.25 3.31
CA GLY A 142 47.12 0.72 3.42
C GLY A 142 46.80 1.27 2.04
N ALA A 143 45.56 1.07 1.55
CA ALA A 143 45.22 1.45 0.20
C ALA A 143 43.79 1.99 0.07
N LEU A 144 43.60 2.91 -0.86
CA LEU A 144 42.29 3.26 -1.44
C LEU A 144 42.12 2.46 -2.72
N SER A 145 41.01 1.74 -2.82
CA SER A 145 40.64 0.97 -3.99
C SER A 145 39.38 1.52 -4.60
N ALA A 146 39.37 1.72 -5.91
CA ALA A 146 38.20 2.09 -6.69
C ALA A 146 37.81 0.92 -7.60
N SER A 147 36.53 0.61 -7.69
CA SER A 147 35.99 -0.39 -8.63
C SER A 147 34.72 0.12 -9.28
N TRP A 148 34.57 -0.13 -10.56
CA TRP A 148 33.40 0.29 -11.34
C TRP A 148 33.06 -0.74 -12.42
N GLU A 149 31.83 -1.29 -12.36
CA GLU A 149 31.29 -2.16 -13.42
C GLU A 149 30.77 -1.29 -14.58
N LEU A 150 31.35 -1.47 -15.76
CA LEU A 150 30.89 -0.77 -16.95
C LEU A 150 29.62 -1.43 -17.50
N ASP A 151 28.53 -0.70 -17.49
CA ASP A 151 27.20 -1.24 -17.82
C ASP A 151 26.95 -1.25 -19.34
N PHE A 152 27.75 -2.03 -20.11
CA PHE A 152 27.57 -2.18 -21.55
C PHE A 152 26.25 -2.84 -21.93
N TRP A 153 25.81 -3.80 -21.14
CA TRP A 153 24.63 -4.65 -21.38
C TRP A 153 23.37 -4.16 -20.72
N GLY A 154 23.42 -3.06 -20.00
CA GLY A 154 22.27 -2.47 -19.31
C GLY A 154 21.85 -3.22 -18.05
N LYS A 155 22.68 -4.06 -17.45
CA LYS A 155 22.38 -4.78 -16.20
C LYS A 155 22.07 -3.82 -15.06
N VAL A 156 22.97 -2.86 -14.80
CA VAL A 156 22.84 -1.90 -13.69
C VAL A 156 21.72 -0.90 -13.99
N ARG A 157 21.60 -0.42 -15.23
CA ARG A 157 20.49 0.47 -15.64
C ARG A 157 19.13 -0.21 -15.52
N ASN A 158 19.00 -1.48 -15.93
CA ASN A 158 17.75 -2.22 -15.77
C ASN A 158 17.43 -2.49 -14.29
N GLN A 159 18.45 -2.71 -13.45
CA GLN A 159 18.27 -2.82 -12.00
C GLN A 159 17.72 -1.50 -11.41
N TYR A 160 18.30 -0.37 -11.80
CA TYR A 160 17.81 0.95 -11.43
C TYR A 160 16.35 1.17 -11.89
N THR A 161 16.04 0.85 -13.14
CA THR A 161 14.68 0.96 -13.70
C THR A 161 13.70 0.08 -12.90
N MET A 162 14.06 -1.17 -12.62
CA MET A 162 13.24 -2.06 -11.79
C MET A 162 12.95 -1.46 -10.42
N LEU A 163 13.96 -0.93 -9.72
CA LEU A 163 13.79 -0.31 -8.40
C LEU A 163 12.94 0.97 -8.47
N SER A 164 13.11 1.76 -9.55
CA SER A 164 12.31 2.96 -9.79
C SER A 164 10.83 2.62 -10.02
N ASP A 165 10.54 1.57 -10.81
CA ASP A 165 9.17 1.12 -11.07
C ASP A 165 8.52 0.52 -9.81
N VAL A 166 9.29 -0.18 -8.95
CA VAL A 166 8.84 -0.65 -7.63
C VAL A 166 8.48 0.53 -6.73
N LEU A 167 9.31 1.58 -6.72
CA LEU A 167 9.01 2.80 -5.98
C LEU A 167 7.70 3.43 -6.47
N MET A 168 7.52 3.58 -7.79
CA MET A 168 6.28 4.13 -8.37
C MET A 168 5.06 3.29 -8.03
N SER A 169 5.16 1.96 -8.11
CA SER A 169 4.11 1.05 -7.66
C SER A 169 3.75 1.25 -6.19
N THR A 170 4.76 1.47 -5.33
CA THR A 170 4.56 1.68 -3.89
C THR A 170 3.91 3.04 -3.60
N VAL A 171 4.32 4.11 -4.28
CA VAL A 171 3.73 5.46 -4.15
C VAL A 171 2.27 5.45 -4.58
N ILE A 172 1.97 4.87 -5.74
CA ILE A 172 0.59 4.80 -6.24
C ILE A 172 -0.26 3.85 -5.35
N GLY A 173 0.35 2.76 -4.85
CA GLY A 173 -0.28 1.86 -3.88
C GLY A 173 -0.66 2.57 -2.57
N HIS A 174 0.12 3.56 -2.12
CA HIS A 174 -0.24 4.42 -0.99
C HIS A 174 -1.51 5.23 -1.27
N GLU A 175 -1.68 5.78 -2.47
CA GLU A 175 -2.91 6.51 -2.84
C GLU A 175 -4.15 5.57 -2.87
N ALA A 176 -3.97 4.32 -3.32
CA ALA A 176 -5.03 3.30 -3.21
C ALA A 176 -5.40 3.02 -1.74
N LEU A 177 -4.41 2.95 -0.86
CA LEU A 177 -4.64 2.78 0.57
C LEU A 177 -5.32 4.01 1.20
N ARG A 178 -4.94 5.23 0.81
CA ARG A 178 -5.62 6.46 1.26
C ARG A 178 -7.10 6.46 0.91
N LEU A 179 -7.43 6.10 -0.32
CA LEU A 179 -8.82 5.95 -0.75
C LEU A 179 -9.57 4.89 0.07
N SER A 180 -8.92 3.76 0.33
CA SER A 180 -9.49 2.68 1.15
C SER A 180 -9.75 3.13 2.60
N VAL A 181 -8.80 3.83 3.23
CA VAL A 181 -8.94 4.35 4.61
C VAL A 181 -10.07 5.37 4.69
N ALA A 182 -10.16 6.31 3.73
CA ALA A 182 -11.25 7.27 3.67
C ALA A 182 -12.61 6.57 3.54
N GLY A 183 -12.71 5.58 2.64
CA GLY A 183 -13.93 4.80 2.45
C GLY A 183 -14.33 3.99 3.69
N GLN A 184 -13.40 3.28 4.30
CA GLN A 184 -13.65 2.50 5.53
C GLN A 184 -14.04 3.40 6.70
N THR A 185 -13.45 4.59 6.83
CA THR A 185 -13.82 5.56 7.86
C THR A 185 -15.25 6.05 7.68
N ALA A 186 -15.64 6.39 6.44
CA ALA A 186 -17.01 6.81 6.15
C ALA A 186 -18.02 5.67 6.42
N GLN A 187 -17.74 4.46 5.98
CA GLN A 187 -18.58 3.28 6.22
C GLN A 187 -18.68 2.95 7.72
N GLY A 188 -17.57 3.03 8.45
CA GLY A 188 -17.52 2.84 9.90
C GLY A 188 -18.37 3.88 10.65
N TYR A 189 -18.31 5.14 10.23
CA TYR A 189 -19.13 6.21 10.78
C TYR A 189 -20.63 5.99 10.52
N PHE A 190 -21.02 5.63 9.29
CA PHE A 190 -22.43 5.32 9.00
C PHE A 190 -22.92 4.05 9.72
N ALA A 191 -22.03 3.08 9.92
CA ALA A 191 -22.34 1.91 10.75
C ALA A 191 -22.61 2.32 12.19
N LEU A 192 -21.79 3.21 12.76
CA LEU A 192 -21.98 3.76 14.10
C LEU A 192 -23.34 4.48 14.24
N LEU A 193 -23.67 5.38 13.31
CA LEU A 193 -24.95 6.08 13.32
C LEU A 193 -26.15 5.15 13.20
N ALA A 194 -26.03 4.06 12.44
CA ALA A 194 -27.09 3.04 12.34
C ALA A 194 -27.25 2.27 13.66
N GLN A 195 -26.13 1.92 14.33
CA GLN A 195 -26.19 1.27 15.65
C GLN A 195 -26.77 2.20 16.71
N ASP A 196 -26.47 3.50 16.67
CA ASP A 196 -27.08 4.49 17.56
C ASP A 196 -28.61 4.54 17.37
N MET A 197 -29.10 4.54 16.11
CA MET A 197 -30.53 4.49 15.80
C MET A 197 -31.17 3.19 16.29
N GLN A 198 -30.50 2.04 16.14
CA GLN A 198 -30.99 0.76 16.63
C GLN A 198 -31.05 0.72 18.17
N LEU A 199 -30.04 1.28 18.84
CA LEU A 199 -30.02 1.39 20.31
C LEU A 199 -31.15 2.29 20.82
N ASP A 200 -31.37 3.44 20.20
CA ASP A 200 -32.47 4.35 20.55
C ASP A 200 -33.84 3.68 20.35
N THR A 201 -34.02 2.99 19.23
CA THR A 201 -35.23 2.19 18.96
C THR A 201 -35.43 1.12 20.03
N SER A 202 -34.37 0.38 20.40
CA SER A 202 -34.43 -0.66 21.41
C SER A 202 -34.79 -0.10 22.79
N ARG A 203 -34.23 1.05 23.18
CA ARG A 203 -34.55 1.74 24.44
C ARG A 203 -36.02 2.22 24.50
N ARG A 204 -36.52 2.80 23.41
CA ARG A 204 -37.92 3.23 23.30
C ARG A 204 -38.86 2.04 23.37
N THR A 205 -38.55 0.95 22.70
CA THR A 205 -39.34 -0.27 22.73
C THR A 205 -39.35 -0.89 24.13
N LEU A 206 -38.18 -0.98 24.79
CA LEU A 206 -38.11 -1.46 26.19
C LEU A 206 -38.99 -0.63 27.10
N LYS A 207 -38.90 0.70 27.04
CA LYS A 207 -39.72 1.59 27.85
C LYS A 207 -41.23 1.37 27.63
N SER A 208 -41.65 1.24 26.36
CA SER A 208 -43.04 0.98 25.99
C SER A 208 -43.51 -0.37 26.55
N ARG A 209 -42.69 -1.42 26.42
CA ARG A 209 -43.03 -2.76 26.94
C ARG A 209 -43.05 -2.82 28.46
N GLU A 210 -42.17 -2.13 29.18
CA GLU A 210 -42.20 -2.02 30.64
C GLU A 210 -43.46 -1.31 31.11
N GLU A 211 -43.89 -0.26 30.42
CA GLU A 211 -45.15 0.43 30.74
C GLU A 211 -46.37 -0.45 30.49
N SER A 212 -46.43 -1.14 29.36
CA SER A 212 -47.49 -2.12 29.06
C SER A 212 -47.52 -3.25 30.11
N PHE A 213 -46.37 -3.80 30.46
CA PHE A 213 -46.26 -4.88 31.46
C PHE A 213 -46.76 -4.42 32.86
N ARG A 214 -46.52 -3.17 33.24
CA ARG A 214 -47.04 -2.59 34.46
C ARG A 214 -48.58 -2.61 34.46
N ILE A 215 -49.22 -2.25 33.35
CA ILE A 215 -50.67 -2.28 33.17
C ILE A 215 -51.18 -3.73 33.22
N TYR A 216 -50.55 -4.65 32.49
CA TYR A 216 -50.96 -6.07 32.52
C TYR A 216 -50.76 -6.72 33.87
N THR A 217 -49.76 -6.33 34.64
CA THR A 217 -49.58 -6.82 36.01
C THR A 217 -50.72 -6.38 36.93
N ALA A 218 -51.23 -5.15 36.77
CA ALA A 218 -52.39 -4.69 37.53
C ALA A 218 -53.67 -5.46 37.15
N ARG A 219 -53.93 -5.65 35.85
CA ARG A 219 -55.09 -6.42 35.34
C ARG A 219 -55.04 -7.89 35.76
N TYR A 220 -53.87 -8.53 35.74
CA TYR A 220 -53.70 -9.91 36.21
C TYR A 220 -54.05 -10.05 37.67
N LYS A 221 -53.63 -9.11 38.53
CA LYS A 221 -53.99 -9.10 39.97
C LYS A 221 -55.49 -8.91 40.21
N GLN A 222 -56.21 -8.30 39.26
CA GLN A 222 -57.64 -8.12 39.30
C GLN A 222 -58.42 -9.31 38.67
N GLY A 223 -57.71 -10.24 38.05
CA GLY A 223 -58.34 -11.40 37.38
C GLY A 223 -58.85 -11.09 35.99
N ASP A 224 -58.52 -9.91 35.39
CA ASP A 224 -59.00 -9.45 34.06
C ASP A 224 -58.26 -10.06 32.89
N ILE A 225 -57.09 -10.64 33.14
CA ILE A 225 -56.28 -11.31 32.09
C ILE A 225 -55.74 -12.65 32.59
N THR A 226 -55.39 -13.53 31.65
CA THR A 226 -54.85 -14.86 31.94
C THR A 226 -53.41 -14.81 32.41
N GLU A 227 -52.95 -15.81 33.15
CA GLU A 227 -51.52 -15.97 33.48
C GLU A 227 -50.68 -16.09 32.23
N LEU A 228 -51.18 -16.73 31.18
CA LEU A 228 -50.51 -16.86 29.90
C LEU A 228 -50.17 -15.48 29.31
N ASP A 229 -51.13 -14.55 29.30
CA ASP A 229 -50.94 -13.21 28.73
C ASP A 229 -49.94 -12.38 29.57
N TRP A 230 -50.02 -12.51 30.90
CA TRP A 230 -49.06 -11.89 31.79
C TRP A 230 -47.65 -12.41 31.60
N GLN A 231 -47.45 -13.74 31.46
CA GLN A 231 -46.12 -14.33 31.18
C GLN A 231 -45.62 -13.94 29.82
N ARG A 232 -46.44 -13.84 28.77
CA ARG A 232 -46.10 -13.33 27.45
C ARG A 232 -45.59 -11.89 27.52
N ALA A 233 -46.31 -11.00 28.21
CA ALA A 233 -45.90 -9.62 28.39
C ALA A 233 -44.56 -9.50 29.14
N ARG A 234 -44.32 -10.34 30.16
CA ARG A 234 -43.06 -10.42 30.88
C ARG A 234 -41.91 -10.85 29.97
N ALA A 235 -42.11 -11.88 29.15
CA ALA A 235 -41.11 -12.37 28.19
C ALA A 235 -40.70 -11.29 27.20
N GLU A 236 -41.65 -10.45 26.75
CA GLU A 236 -41.35 -9.35 25.83
C GLU A 236 -40.51 -8.24 26.45
N VAL A 237 -40.72 -7.93 27.75
CA VAL A 237 -39.84 -6.98 28.46
C VAL A 237 -38.43 -7.50 28.52
N GLU A 238 -38.24 -8.79 28.87
CA GLU A 238 -36.88 -9.37 28.95
C GLU A 238 -36.23 -9.48 27.58
N THR A 239 -37.00 -9.77 26.53
CA THR A 239 -36.49 -9.75 25.14
C THR A 239 -36.02 -8.35 24.73
N ALA A 240 -36.82 -7.31 25.02
CA ALA A 240 -36.43 -5.94 24.71
C ALA A 240 -35.20 -5.47 25.53
N ARG A 241 -35.13 -5.90 26.81
CA ARG A 241 -33.99 -5.61 27.69
C ARG A 241 -32.70 -6.26 27.15
N ALA A 242 -32.74 -7.52 26.74
CA ALA A 242 -31.63 -8.21 26.12
C ALA A 242 -31.19 -7.50 24.83
N GLN A 243 -32.14 -7.01 24.00
CA GLN A 243 -31.82 -6.28 22.78
C GLN A 243 -31.13 -4.94 23.06
N VAL A 244 -31.51 -4.20 24.12
CA VAL A 244 -30.80 -2.98 24.52
C VAL A 244 -29.33 -3.28 24.83
N HIS A 245 -29.05 -4.34 25.60
CA HIS A 245 -27.67 -4.74 25.89
C HIS A 245 -26.89 -5.15 24.62
N THR A 246 -27.53 -5.90 23.73
CA THR A 246 -26.93 -6.29 22.44
C THR A 246 -26.60 -5.07 21.59
N SER A 247 -27.53 -4.11 21.48
CA SER A 247 -27.31 -2.87 20.73
C SER A 247 -26.24 -1.99 21.39
N THR A 248 -26.16 -1.96 22.72
CA THR A 248 -25.08 -1.24 23.43
C THR A 248 -23.70 -1.80 23.08
N ILE A 249 -23.56 -3.13 23.10
CA ILE A 249 -22.32 -3.80 22.68
C ILE A 249 -21.97 -3.46 21.21
N ALA A 250 -22.97 -3.42 20.33
CA ALA A 250 -22.76 -3.10 18.92
C ALA A 250 -22.28 -1.65 18.70
N VAL A 251 -22.82 -0.69 19.44
CA VAL A 251 -22.36 0.71 19.44
C VAL A 251 -20.92 0.79 19.92
N ASP A 252 -20.60 0.21 21.07
CA ASP A 252 -19.25 0.23 21.65
C ASP A 252 -18.21 -0.38 20.68
N LYS A 253 -18.55 -1.52 20.07
CA LYS A 253 -17.71 -2.16 19.06
C LYS A 253 -17.50 -1.29 17.83
N ALA A 254 -18.53 -0.60 17.35
CA ALA A 254 -18.42 0.31 16.20
C ALA A 254 -17.55 1.53 16.53
N GLU A 255 -17.69 2.10 17.74
CA GLU A 255 -16.84 3.18 18.23
C GLU A 255 -15.36 2.78 18.31
N ALA A 256 -15.09 1.64 18.96
CA ALA A 256 -13.73 1.13 19.10
C ALA A 256 -13.08 0.85 17.73
N GLY A 257 -13.83 0.22 16.81
CA GLY A 257 -13.35 -0.04 15.45
C GLY A 257 -13.03 1.24 14.68
N LEU A 258 -13.92 2.24 14.79
CA LEU A 258 -13.69 3.54 14.14
C LEU A 258 -12.49 4.27 14.78
N ALA A 259 -12.33 4.22 16.10
CA ALA A 259 -11.19 4.84 16.80
C ALA A 259 -9.85 4.25 16.37
N VAL A 260 -9.77 2.95 16.07
CA VAL A 260 -8.57 2.31 15.49
C VAL A 260 -8.28 2.86 14.08
N LEU A 261 -9.30 2.99 13.23
CA LEU A 261 -9.14 3.58 11.89
C LEU A 261 -8.63 5.02 11.95
N LEU A 262 -9.07 5.78 12.95
CA LEU A 262 -8.62 7.15 13.20
C LEU A 262 -7.19 7.22 13.75
N GLY A 263 -6.54 6.10 14.04
CA GLY A 263 -5.20 6.05 14.61
C GLY A 263 -5.11 6.59 16.04
N ARG A 264 -6.21 6.55 16.80
CA ARG A 264 -6.25 7.04 18.18
C ARG A 264 -5.40 6.19 19.12
N SER A 265 -4.87 6.81 20.17
CA SER A 265 -4.09 6.11 21.18
C SER A 265 -4.97 5.11 21.96
N PRO A 266 -4.39 4.04 22.56
CA PRO A 266 -5.15 3.11 23.41
C PRO A 266 -5.93 3.82 24.52
N ARG A 267 -5.40 4.90 25.09
CA ARG A 267 -6.09 5.73 26.09
C ARG A 267 -7.31 6.41 25.48
N ASP A 268 -7.17 7.03 24.30
CA ASP A 268 -8.28 7.72 23.64
C ASP A 268 -9.36 6.73 23.18
N ILE A 269 -8.99 5.50 22.83
CA ILE A 269 -9.95 4.42 22.51
C ILE A 269 -10.80 4.08 23.75
N MET A 270 -10.21 4.09 24.94
CA MET A 270 -10.92 3.74 26.18
C MET A 270 -11.71 4.91 26.75
N ASP A 271 -11.18 6.13 26.67
CA ASP A 271 -11.69 7.27 27.45
C ASP A 271 -12.44 8.31 26.60
N ARG A 272 -12.23 8.32 25.27
CA ARG A 272 -12.74 9.38 24.41
C ARG A 272 -13.96 8.91 23.61
N ALA A 273 -15.14 9.47 23.93
CA ALA A 273 -16.34 9.25 23.16
C ALA A 273 -16.19 9.74 21.70
N MET A 274 -16.77 8.98 20.76
CA MET A 274 -16.82 9.37 19.36
C MET A 274 -17.82 10.51 19.14
N LYS A 275 -17.44 11.54 18.37
CA LYS A 275 -18.37 12.60 17.96
C LYS A 275 -19.45 12.02 17.04
N ARG A 276 -20.68 12.53 17.19
CA ARG A 276 -21.82 12.26 16.30
C ARG A 276 -22.21 13.57 15.62
N GLY A 277 -22.52 13.48 14.35
CA GLY A 277 -23.17 14.53 13.59
C GLY A 277 -24.70 14.41 13.65
N GLN A 278 -25.32 14.52 12.50
CA GLN A 278 -26.76 14.30 12.37
C GLN A 278 -27.11 12.81 12.46
N GLY A 279 -28.33 12.52 12.93
CA GLY A 279 -28.84 11.13 12.91
C GLY A 279 -28.90 10.60 11.47
N ILE A 280 -28.69 9.29 11.32
CA ILE A 280 -28.61 8.65 9.99
C ILE A 280 -29.86 8.88 9.12
N ASN A 281 -31.01 9.06 9.73
CA ASN A 281 -32.28 9.36 9.05
C ASN A 281 -32.38 10.80 8.52
N MET A 282 -31.51 11.70 8.97
CA MET A 282 -31.46 13.10 8.55
C MET A 282 -30.40 13.37 7.47
N LEU A 283 -29.48 12.42 7.24
CA LEU A 283 -28.46 12.57 6.22
C LEU A 283 -29.09 12.46 4.82
N PRO A 284 -28.85 13.48 3.95
CA PRO A 284 -29.35 13.44 2.59
C PRO A 284 -28.67 12.32 1.80
N ALA A 285 -29.38 11.72 0.87
CA ALA A 285 -28.75 10.86 -0.12
C ALA A 285 -27.91 11.74 -1.07
N PRO A 286 -26.60 11.51 -1.19
CA PRO A 286 -25.81 12.21 -2.19
C PRO A 286 -26.33 11.94 -3.59
N PRO A 287 -26.18 12.90 -4.53
CA PRO A 287 -26.62 12.72 -5.91
C PRO A 287 -25.84 11.57 -6.58
N VAL A 288 -26.46 10.95 -7.60
CA VAL A 288 -25.85 9.90 -8.43
C VAL A 288 -24.53 10.41 -9.02
N LEU A 289 -23.50 9.60 -8.92
CA LEU A 289 -22.16 9.93 -9.39
C LEU A 289 -21.98 9.52 -10.86
N PRO A 290 -21.28 10.34 -11.67
CA PRO A 290 -20.98 10.00 -13.05
C PRO A 290 -19.92 8.88 -13.11
N ALA A 291 -20.25 7.80 -13.79
CA ALA A 291 -19.35 6.64 -13.90
C ALA A 291 -18.16 6.83 -14.88
N GLY A 292 -18.17 7.89 -15.73
CA GLY A 292 -17.14 8.08 -16.77
C GLY A 292 -17.17 6.99 -17.86
N LEU A 293 -16.12 6.92 -18.70
CA LEU A 293 -15.97 5.84 -19.68
C LEU A 293 -15.33 4.61 -19.02
N PRO A 294 -15.66 3.38 -19.45
CA PRO A 294 -15.02 2.16 -18.93
C PRO A 294 -13.50 2.14 -19.07
N SER A 295 -12.96 2.71 -20.15
CA SER A 295 -11.51 2.81 -20.39
C SER A 295 -10.78 3.72 -19.40
N ASP A 296 -11.45 4.76 -18.89
CA ASP A 296 -10.87 5.73 -17.97
C ASP A 296 -10.47 5.10 -16.62
N LEU A 297 -11.08 3.97 -16.26
CA LEU A 297 -10.76 3.25 -15.04
C LEU A 297 -9.31 2.82 -14.95
N LEU A 298 -8.73 2.42 -16.09
CA LEU A 298 -7.33 1.98 -16.12
C LEU A 298 -6.36 3.09 -15.72
N GLU A 299 -6.79 4.35 -15.85
CA GLU A 299 -5.97 5.53 -15.51
C GLU A 299 -6.40 6.20 -14.21
N ARG A 300 -7.68 6.04 -13.83
CA ARG A 300 -8.26 6.69 -12.64
C ARG A 300 -8.16 5.84 -11.36
N ARG A 301 -7.95 4.54 -11.47
CA ARG A 301 -7.80 3.67 -10.29
C ARG A 301 -6.34 3.48 -9.92
N PRO A 302 -5.94 3.92 -8.72
CA PRO A 302 -4.55 3.80 -8.29
C PRO A 302 -4.08 2.35 -8.11
N ASP A 303 -4.95 1.42 -7.70
CA ASP A 303 -4.63 0.00 -7.58
C ASP A 303 -4.27 -0.65 -8.92
N VAL A 304 -4.99 -0.30 -10.00
CA VAL A 304 -4.72 -0.76 -11.36
C VAL A 304 -3.38 -0.21 -11.86
N ARG A 305 -3.13 1.08 -11.63
CA ARG A 305 -1.85 1.71 -12.02
C ARG A 305 -0.66 1.16 -11.23
N ALA A 306 -0.80 0.90 -9.93
CA ALA A 306 0.25 0.26 -9.13
C ALA A 306 0.60 -1.14 -9.64
N ALA A 307 -0.42 -1.93 -10.02
CA ALA A 307 -0.21 -3.25 -10.62
C ALA A 307 0.49 -3.16 -12.00
N GLU A 308 0.23 -2.13 -12.79
CA GLU A 308 0.91 -1.88 -14.07
C GLU A 308 2.40 -1.58 -13.87
N PHE A 309 2.77 -0.71 -12.91
CA PHE A 309 4.17 -0.45 -12.57
C PHE A 309 4.89 -1.69 -12.05
N THR A 310 4.19 -2.58 -11.36
CA THR A 310 4.75 -3.88 -10.96
C THR A 310 5.12 -4.74 -12.17
N ILE A 311 4.33 -4.73 -13.26
CA ILE A 311 4.69 -5.43 -14.51
C ILE A 311 5.93 -4.78 -15.13
N MET A 312 6.03 -3.43 -15.14
CA MET A 312 7.20 -2.72 -15.68
C MET A 312 8.46 -3.08 -14.90
N ALA A 313 8.39 -3.16 -13.58
CA ALA A 313 9.51 -3.59 -12.73
C ALA A 313 10.01 -5.01 -13.10
N TYR A 314 9.11 -5.98 -13.22
CA TYR A 314 9.49 -7.34 -13.63
C TYR A 314 9.95 -7.41 -15.10
N ASN A 315 9.45 -6.53 -15.97
CA ASN A 315 9.96 -6.42 -17.32
C ASN A 315 11.42 -5.94 -17.35
N ALA A 316 11.77 -4.95 -16.53
CA ALA A 316 13.15 -4.51 -16.35
C ALA A 316 14.02 -5.63 -15.74
N ASN A 317 13.50 -6.42 -14.80
CA ASN A 317 14.20 -7.55 -14.21
C ASN A 317 14.60 -8.64 -15.23
N ILE A 318 13.78 -8.87 -16.27
CA ILE A 318 14.16 -9.74 -17.39
C ILE A 318 15.42 -9.20 -18.09
N GLY A 319 15.55 -7.88 -18.23
CA GLY A 319 16.75 -7.25 -18.77
C GLY A 319 17.98 -7.52 -17.91
N VAL A 320 17.85 -7.45 -16.58
CA VAL A 320 18.91 -7.81 -15.63
C VAL A 320 19.33 -9.27 -15.82
N ALA A 321 18.36 -10.21 -15.85
CA ALA A 321 18.64 -11.63 -16.00
C ALA A 321 19.29 -11.97 -17.35
N ARG A 322 18.87 -11.33 -18.43
CA ARG A 322 19.50 -11.49 -19.76
C ARG A 322 20.93 -10.97 -19.80
N ALA A 323 21.19 -9.84 -19.15
CA ALA A 323 22.53 -9.28 -19.09
C ALA A 323 23.55 -10.20 -18.39
N GLN A 324 23.10 -11.10 -17.49
CA GLN A 324 23.97 -12.07 -16.80
C GLN A 324 24.61 -13.13 -17.72
N PHE A 325 24.13 -13.30 -18.94
CA PHE A 325 24.74 -14.21 -19.91
C PHE A 325 25.98 -13.60 -20.59
N PHE A 326 26.18 -12.31 -20.49
CA PHE A 326 27.22 -11.56 -21.15
C PHE A 326 28.39 -11.26 -20.20
N PRO A 327 29.61 -10.98 -20.77
CA PRO A 327 30.77 -10.66 -19.95
C PRO A 327 30.55 -9.42 -19.10
N SER A 328 30.85 -9.48 -17.80
CA SER A 328 30.99 -8.28 -16.98
C SER A 328 32.37 -7.67 -17.17
N ILE A 329 32.44 -6.36 -17.32
CA ILE A 329 33.68 -5.61 -17.49
C ILE A 329 33.80 -4.60 -16.37
N SER A 330 34.85 -4.72 -15.56
CA SER A 330 35.09 -3.85 -14.41
C SER A 330 36.41 -3.10 -14.56
N LEU A 331 36.38 -1.80 -14.28
CA LEU A 331 37.55 -0.99 -14.04
C LEU A 331 37.95 -1.06 -12.59
N THR A 332 39.22 -1.30 -12.31
CA THR A 332 39.76 -1.31 -10.96
C THR A 332 40.96 -0.38 -10.85
N GLY A 333 41.10 0.30 -9.74
CA GLY A 333 42.24 1.15 -9.43
C GLY A 333 42.60 1.02 -7.94
N MET A 334 43.86 1.07 -7.62
CA MET A 334 44.38 1.08 -6.25
C MET A 334 45.50 2.11 -6.15
N LEU A 335 45.46 2.89 -5.09
CA LEU A 335 46.51 3.82 -4.69
C LEU A 335 46.74 3.67 -3.18
N GLY A 336 48.00 3.43 -2.79
CA GLY A 336 48.26 3.20 -1.39
C GLY A 336 49.75 3.04 -1.08
N THR A 337 50.02 2.35 0.03
CA THR A 337 51.33 2.02 0.49
C THR A 337 51.44 0.54 0.84
N LEU A 338 52.60 -0.06 0.53
CA LEU A 338 52.92 -1.47 0.82
C LEU A 338 54.34 -1.55 1.37
N SER A 339 54.51 -2.22 2.53
CA SER A 339 55.83 -2.34 3.17
C SER A 339 55.96 -3.66 3.92
N ALA A 340 57.16 -4.18 4.04
CA ALA A 340 57.49 -5.33 4.89
C ALA A 340 57.55 -4.99 6.38
N SER A 341 57.54 -3.72 6.75
CA SER A 341 57.59 -3.26 8.15
C SER A 341 56.63 -2.08 8.35
N VAL A 342 55.98 -2.03 9.52
CA VAL A 342 55.04 -0.96 9.87
C VAL A 342 55.72 0.41 9.88
N GLY A 343 56.98 0.50 10.37
CA GLY A 343 57.72 1.77 10.45
C GLY A 343 57.98 2.42 9.10
N ASN A 344 58.02 1.63 8.04
CA ASN A 344 58.27 2.12 6.67
C ASN A 344 57.01 2.31 5.81
N LEU A 345 55.84 1.99 6.37
CA LEU A 345 54.59 1.99 5.61
C LEU A 345 54.21 3.34 5.02
N PHE A 346 54.56 4.43 5.67
CA PHE A 346 54.24 5.80 5.25
C PHE A 346 55.48 6.55 4.71
N THR A 347 56.50 5.85 4.30
CA THR A 347 57.67 6.46 3.63
C THR A 347 57.45 6.53 2.11
N GLY A 348 58.10 7.50 1.43
CA GLY A 348 57.94 7.67 -0.01
C GLY A 348 58.16 6.41 -0.85
N PRO A 349 59.19 5.57 -0.58
CA PRO A 349 59.43 4.32 -1.29
C PRO A 349 58.39 3.24 -1.14
N ALA A 350 57.48 3.34 -0.15
CA ALA A 350 56.39 2.39 0.07
C ALA A 350 55.15 2.65 -0.79
N GLY A 351 55.13 3.77 -1.55
CA GLY A 351 54.03 4.12 -2.44
C GLY A 351 53.77 3.04 -3.52
N ALA A 352 52.53 2.58 -3.62
CA ALA A 352 52.13 1.56 -4.57
C ALA A 352 50.82 1.97 -5.26
N TRP A 353 50.73 1.70 -6.55
CA TRP A 353 49.51 1.94 -7.32
C TRP A 353 49.33 0.85 -8.38
N SER A 354 48.05 0.60 -8.70
CA SER A 354 47.68 -0.27 -9.83
C SER A 354 46.38 0.22 -10.46
N TYR A 355 46.22 -0.01 -11.72
CA TYR A 355 44.95 0.12 -12.43
C TYR A 355 44.81 -1.04 -13.42
N GLY A 356 43.58 -1.45 -13.68
CA GLY A 356 43.32 -2.56 -14.56
C GLY A 356 41.88 -2.61 -15.06
N VAL A 357 41.71 -3.40 -16.11
CA VAL A 357 40.40 -3.78 -16.64
C VAL A 357 40.28 -5.29 -16.49
N THR A 358 39.22 -5.73 -15.82
CA THR A 358 38.93 -7.16 -15.65
C THR A 358 37.64 -7.51 -16.37
N GLY A 359 37.70 -8.48 -17.28
CA GLY A 359 36.54 -9.07 -17.93
C GLY A 359 36.29 -10.47 -17.38
N SER A 360 35.03 -10.79 -17.03
CA SER A 360 34.61 -12.11 -16.58
C SER A 360 33.38 -12.56 -17.34
N VAL A 361 33.41 -13.78 -17.90
CA VAL A 361 32.28 -14.39 -18.61
C VAL A 361 31.98 -15.78 -18.02
N PRO A 362 30.73 -16.09 -17.69
CA PRO A 362 30.37 -17.43 -17.24
C PRO A 362 30.35 -18.40 -18.44
N LEU A 363 31.33 -19.30 -18.53
CA LEU A 363 31.39 -20.30 -19.61
C LEU A 363 30.55 -21.55 -19.27
N LEU A 364 30.54 -21.97 -17.99
CA LEU A 364 29.80 -23.13 -17.51
C LEU A 364 29.24 -22.84 -16.13
N ASP A 365 27.94 -22.64 -16.04
CA ASP A 365 27.22 -22.33 -14.80
C ASP A 365 26.12 -23.34 -14.44
N PHE A 366 26.11 -24.49 -15.15
CA PHE A 366 25.14 -25.57 -14.99
C PHE A 366 23.68 -25.12 -15.10
N GLY A 367 23.43 -24.07 -15.90
CA GLY A 367 22.09 -23.56 -16.19
C GLY A 367 21.57 -22.50 -15.21
N ARG A 368 22.40 -22.03 -14.26
CA ARG A 368 21.98 -21.01 -13.29
C ARG A 368 21.38 -19.77 -13.94
N ASN A 369 22.07 -19.18 -14.94
CA ASN A 369 21.58 -17.98 -15.62
C ASN A 369 20.31 -18.26 -16.43
N TRP A 370 20.20 -19.45 -17.02
CA TRP A 370 19.00 -19.86 -17.73
C TRP A 370 17.77 -19.97 -16.78
N TYR A 371 17.96 -20.58 -15.60
CA TYR A 371 16.89 -20.67 -14.61
C TYR A 371 16.55 -19.31 -13.98
N ASN A 372 17.52 -18.43 -13.76
CA ASN A 372 17.27 -17.04 -13.34
C ASN A 372 16.43 -16.28 -14.37
N LEU A 373 16.71 -16.46 -15.68
CA LEU A 373 15.88 -15.86 -16.73
C LEU A 373 14.46 -16.45 -16.72
N LYS A 374 14.33 -17.77 -16.57
CA LYS A 374 13.01 -18.43 -16.49
C LYS A 374 12.20 -17.97 -15.28
N ASP A 375 12.86 -17.75 -14.14
CA ASP A 375 12.23 -17.20 -12.95
C ASP A 375 11.73 -15.74 -13.22
N ALA A 376 12.57 -14.87 -13.78
CA ALA A 376 12.18 -13.51 -14.11
C ALA A 376 11.01 -13.46 -15.11
N GLU A 377 10.99 -14.34 -16.13
CA GLU A 377 9.87 -14.47 -17.06
C GLU A 377 8.58 -14.96 -16.37
N ALA A 378 8.70 -15.89 -15.43
CA ALA A 378 7.56 -16.40 -14.65
C ALA A 378 7.00 -15.33 -13.70
N GLN A 379 7.86 -14.54 -13.05
CA GLN A 379 7.46 -13.40 -12.20
C GLN A 379 6.68 -12.36 -13.01
N LYS A 380 7.14 -12.01 -14.23
CA LYS A 380 6.37 -11.12 -15.12
C LYS A 380 5.01 -11.72 -15.50
N LYS A 381 4.92 -13.02 -15.82
CA LYS A 381 3.64 -13.68 -16.11
C LYS A 381 2.70 -13.63 -14.90
N SER A 382 3.21 -13.83 -13.70
CA SER A 382 2.46 -13.71 -12.45
C SER A 382 1.92 -12.28 -12.27
N ALA A 383 2.75 -11.26 -12.47
CA ALA A 383 2.35 -9.85 -12.38
C ALA A 383 1.25 -9.49 -13.41
N ILE A 384 1.33 -10.02 -14.64
CA ILE A 384 0.28 -9.85 -15.66
C ILE A 384 -1.05 -10.47 -15.19
N ALA A 385 -1.01 -11.64 -14.56
CA ALA A 385 -2.21 -12.29 -14.02
C ALA A 385 -2.82 -11.47 -12.86
N VAL A 386 -1.99 -10.92 -11.98
CA VAL A 386 -2.41 -10.01 -10.90
C VAL A 386 -3.07 -8.75 -11.49
N TYR A 387 -2.43 -8.10 -12.45
CA TYR A 387 -2.99 -6.93 -13.14
C TYR A 387 -4.37 -7.23 -13.75
N ARG A 388 -4.49 -8.34 -14.50
CA ARG A 388 -5.77 -8.76 -15.09
C ARG A 388 -6.85 -8.97 -14.03
N LYS A 389 -6.51 -9.63 -12.92
CA LYS A 389 -7.41 -9.81 -11.78
C LYS A 389 -7.83 -8.46 -11.19
N THR A 390 -6.89 -7.53 -10.97
CA THR A 390 -7.20 -6.20 -10.44
C THR A 390 -8.17 -5.44 -11.36
N VAL A 391 -7.96 -5.49 -12.68
CA VAL A 391 -8.89 -4.90 -13.64
C VAL A 391 -10.27 -5.57 -13.57
N GLN A 392 -10.35 -6.90 -13.51
CA GLN A 392 -11.62 -7.62 -13.37
C GLN A 392 -12.36 -7.24 -12.10
N THR A 393 -11.66 -7.17 -10.96
CA THR A 393 -12.23 -6.72 -9.68
C THR A 393 -12.72 -5.27 -9.77
N ALA A 394 -11.98 -4.39 -10.46
CA ALA A 394 -12.41 -3.01 -10.66
C ALA A 394 -13.76 -2.91 -11.42
N PHE A 395 -13.95 -3.75 -12.43
CA PHE A 395 -15.24 -3.81 -13.16
C PHE A 395 -16.36 -4.44 -12.33
N GLU A 396 -16.06 -5.45 -11.52
CA GLU A 396 -16.98 -6.03 -10.56
C GLU A 396 -17.45 -4.99 -9.53
N ASP A 397 -16.50 -4.26 -8.91
CA ASP A 397 -16.78 -3.22 -7.91
C ASP A 397 -17.74 -2.16 -8.46
N ILE A 398 -17.47 -1.65 -9.67
CA ILE A 398 -18.33 -0.64 -10.27
C ILE A 398 -19.72 -1.21 -10.60
N ARG A 399 -19.77 -2.38 -11.19
CA ARG A 399 -21.06 -3.01 -11.54
C ARG A 399 -21.92 -3.21 -10.30
N THR A 400 -21.35 -3.76 -9.24
CA THR A 400 -22.06 -4.05 -7.99
C THR A 400 -22.43 -2.79 -7.23
N SER A 401 -21.52 -1.81 -7.11
CA SER A 401 -21.77 -0.56 -6.40
C SER A 401 -22.84 0.30 -7.10
N LEU A 402 -22.83 0.42 -8.43
CA LEU A 402 -23.85 1.13 -9.19
C LEU A 402 -25.24 0.46 -9.05
N THR A 403 -25.28 -0.87 -9.07
CA THR A 403 -26.54 -1.60 -8.85
C THR A 403 -27.03 -1.38 -7.42
N SER A 404 -26.14 -1.49 -6.44
CA SER A 404 -26.48 -1.27 -5.03
C SER A 404 -26.99 0.15 -4.79
N GLN A 405 -26.36 1.17 -5.39
CA GLN A 405 -26.79 2.56 -5.26
C GLN A 405 -28.20 2.77 -5.82
N ARG A 406 -28.49 2.22 -7.01
CA ARG A 406 -29.80 2.35 -7.63
C ARG A 406 -30.90 1.68 -6.81
N GLU A 407 -30.66 0.47 -6.31
CA GLU A 407 -31.67 -0.30 -5.59
C GLU A 407 -31.82 0.17 -4.12
N ALA A 408 -30.78 0.74 -3.50
CA ALA A 408 -30.79 1.17 -2.11
C ALA A 408 -31.90 2.20 -1.81
N ASP A 409 -32.13 3.15 -2.71
CA ASP A 409 -33.21 4.14 -2.55
C ASP A 409 -34.62 3.51 -2.62
N HIS A 410 -34.79 2.49 -3.45
CA HIS A 410 -36.06 1.74 -3.51
C HIS A 410 -36.28 0.92 -2.23
N ILE A 411 -35.21 0.28 -1.72
CA ILE A 411 -35.24 -0.47 -0.46
C ILE A 411 -35.62 0.44 0.70
N VAL A 412 -34.95 1.59 0.86
CA VAL A 412 -35.24 2.54 1.94
C VAL A 412 -36.68 3.03 1.87
N ARG A 413 -37.19 3.41 0.70
CA ARG A 413 -38.58 3.82 0.53
C ARG A 413 -39.57 2.72 0.93
N SER A 414 -39.34 1.49 0.51
CA SER A 414 -40.18 0.35 0.88
C SER A 414 -40.16 0.08 2.38
N MET A 415 -38.98 0.15 3.04
CA MET A 415 -38.85 -0.01 4.47
C MET A 415 -39.54 1.11 5.25
N GLN A 416 -39.47 2.36 4.78
CA GLN A 416 -40.18 3.50 5.40
C GLN A 416 -41.70 3.30 5.36
N VAL A 417 -42.26 2.90 4.21
CA VAL A 417 -43.69 2.60 4.05
C VAL A 417 -44.09 1.41 4.94
N GLN A 418 -43.25 0.37 5.02
CA GLN A 418 -43.48 -0.78 5.90
C GLN A 418 -43.56 -0.35 7.36
N VAL A 419 -42.57 0.44 7.85
CA VAL A 419 -42.56 0.93 9.23
C VAL A 419 -43.78 1.79 9.54
N GLU A 420 -44.18 2.68 8.63
CA GLU A 420 -45.39 3.51 8.81
C GLU A 420 -46.64 2.67 8.87
N SER A 421 -46.80 1.69 7.98
CA SER A 421 -47.95 0.77 7.96
C SER A 421 -48.01 -0.07 9.21
N LEU A 422 -46.89 -0.62 9.69
CA LEU A 422 -46.84 -1.41 10.93
C LEU A 422 -47.09 -0.55 12.15
N ARG A 423 -46.62 0.71 12.19
CA ARG A 423 -46.94 1.64 13.29
C ARG A 423 -48.45 1.90 13.36
N ARG A 424 -49.11 2.04 12.22
CA ARG A 424 -50.54 2.17 12.15
C ARG A 424 -51.25 0.89 12.57
N ALA A 425 -50.75 -0.29 12.18
CA ALA A 425 -51.28 -1.58 12.59
C ALA A 425 -51.21 -1.77 14.12
N VAL A 426 -50.11 -1.41 14.77
CA VAL A 426 -49.97 -1.43 16.22
C VAL A 426 -51.00 -0.53 16.89
N GLN A 427 -51.23 0.69 16.39
CA GLN A 427 -52.24 1.59 16.92
C GLN A 427 -53.66 0.98 16.84
N ILE A 428 -54.01 0.39 15.69
CA ILE A 428 -55.34 -0.21 15.48
C ILE A 428 -55.50 -1.45 16.38
N ALA A 429 -54.51 -2.35 16.42
CA ALA A 429 -54.54 -3.56 17.22
C ALA A 429 -54.66 -3.22 18.71
N SER A 430 -53.92 -2.22 19.20
CA SER A 430 -54.02 -1.76 20.62
C SER A 430 -55.39 -1.19 20.95
N LEU A 431 -55.98 -0.42 20.01
CA LEU A 431 -57.34 0.11 20.17
C LEU A 431 -58.41 -1.01 20.18
N GLN A 432 -58.30 -1.97 19.28
CA GLN A 432 -59.21 -3.13 19.22
C GLN A 432 -59.11 -3.99 20.49
N TYR A 433 -57.90 -4.24 20.95
CA TYR A 433 -57.67 -4.98 22.20
C TYR A 433 -58.27 -4.25 23.42
N SER A 434 -58.07 -2.94 23.54
CA SER A 434 -58.62 -2.15 24.65
C SER A 434 -60.15 -2.16 24.69
N ASN A 435 -60.82 -2.34 23.54
CA ASN A 435 -62.27 -2.45 23.39
C ASN A 435 -62.80 -3.90 23.39
N GLY A 436 -61.93 -4.90 23.57
CA GLY A 436 -62.33 -6.32 23.64
C GLY A 436 -62.60 -6.98 22.29
N TYR A 437 -62.22 -6.36 21.13
CA TYR A 437 -62.49 -6.89 19.77
C TYR A 437 -61.40 -7.84 19.26
N THR A 438 -60.26 -7.93 19.94
CA THR A 438 -59.16 -8.82 19.58
C THR A 438 -58.40 -9.29 20.83
N ASP A 439 -57.60 -10.33 20.68
CA ASP A 439 -56.73 -10.84 21.73
C ASP A 439 -55.40 -10.06 21.84
N TYR A 440 -54.69 -10.25 22.97
CA TYR A 440 -53.38 -9.61 23.18
C TYR A 440 -52.31 -10.09 22.18
N LEU A 441 -52.44 -11.33 21.70
CA LEU A 441 -51.44 -11.89 20.75
C LEU A 441 -51.37 -11.07 19.46
N THR A 442 -52.53 -10.53 18.99
CA THR A 442 -52.57 -9.65 17.82
C THR A 442 -51.76 -8.36 18.02
N VAL A 443 -51.88 -7.73 19.20
CA VAL A 443 -51.07 -6.53 19.53
C VAL A 443 -49.61 -6.88 19.58
N LEU A 444 -49.27 -7.98 20.25
CA LEU A 444 -47.92 -8.44 20.44
C LEU A 444 -47.24 -8.76 19.10
N ASP A 445 -47.93 -9.42 18.17
CA ASP A 445 -47.39 -9.71 16.84
C ASP A 445 -47.12 -8.43 16.04
N ALA A 446 -48.06 -7.48 16.05
CA ALA A 446 -47.87 -6.18 15.39
C ALA A 446 -46.67 -5.40 15.98
N GLU A 447 -46.51 -5.37 17.30
CA GLU A 447 -45.38 -4.72 17.98
C GLU A 447 -44.02 -5.38 17.62
N ARG A 448 -43.97 -6.71 17.57
CA ARG A 448 -42.78 -7.45 17.19
C ARG A 448 -42.39 -7.13 15.74
N GLN A 449 -43.36 -7.12 14.81
CA GLN A 449 -43.12 -6.79 13.41
C GLN A 449 -42.63 -5.34 13.25
N LEU A 450 -43.25 -4.38 13.96
CA LEU A 450 -42.83 -2.98 13.93
C LEU A 450 -41.38 -2.84 14.43
N PHE A 451 -41.06 -3.44 15.57
CA PHE A 451 -39.71 -3.38 16.13
C PHE A 451 -38.66 -3.94 15.17
N ALA A 452 -38.92 -5.12 14.59
CA ALA A 452 -38.02 -5.71 13.60
C ALA A 452 -37.84 -4.81 12.36
N ALA A 453 -38.93 -4.22 11.85
CA ALA A 453 -38.90 -3.33 10.70
C ALA A 453 -38.12 -2.02 10.98
N GLU A 454 -38.23 -1.45 12.18
CA GLU A 454 -37.48 -0.25 12.58
C GLU A 454 -35.97 -0.53 12.67
N LEU A 455 -35.55 -1.70 13.17
CA LEU A 455 -34.14 -2.13 13.16
C LEU A 455 -33.61 -2.35 11.74
N GLN A 456 -34.43 -2.95 10.87
CA GLN A 456 -34.08 -3.14 9.45
C GLN A 456 -33.98 -1.81 8.69
N LEU A 457 -34.84 -0.83 8.99
CA LEU A 457 -34.77 0.51 8.39
C LEU A 457 -33.44 1.19 8.70
N ALA A 458 -32.94 1.11 9.93
CA ALA A 458 -31.62 1.64 10.29
C ALA A 458 -30.50 1.03 9.45
N THR A 459 -30.58 -0.29 9.22
CA THR A 459 -29.64 -1.01 8.35
C THR A 459 -29.75 -0.54 6.89
N ALA A 460 -30.97 -0.42 6.35
CA ALA A 460 -31.19 0.04 4.98
C ALA A 460 -30.70 1.47 4.75
N LEU A 461 -30.85 2.36 5.72
CA LEU A 461 -30.33 3.74 5.65
C LEU A 461 -28.79 3.73 5.60
N ARG A 462 -28.12 2.93 6.42
CA ARG A 462 -26.67 2.73 6.38
C ARG A 462 -26.22 2.21 4.99
N ASP A 463 -26.88 1.17 4.50
CA ASP A 463 -26.53 0.53 3.24
C ASP A 463 -26.69 1.46 2.04
N ARG A 464 -27.69 2.36 2.09
CA ARG A 464 -27.85 3.43 1.10
C ARG A 464 -26.65 4.38 1.07
N LEU A 465 -26.18 4.85 2.24
CA LEU A 465 -25.01 5.73 2.33
C LEU A 465 -23.73 4.99 1.92
N ASN A 466 -23.57 3.76 2.37
CA ASN A 466 -22.43 2.91 2.02
C ASN A 466 -22.35 2.61 0.52
N SER A 467 -23.50 2.48 -0.16
CA SER A 467 -23.51 2.26 -1.62
C SER A 467 -22.87 3.43 -2.38
N VAL A 468 -23.11 4.67 -1.94
CA VAL A 468 -22.48 5.86 -2.53
C VAL A 468 -20.97 5.88 -2.26
N VAL A 469 -20.54 5.57 -1.03
CA VAL A 469 -19.11 5.42 -0.69
C VAL A 469 -18.45 4.39 -1.60
N SER A 470 -19.11 3.24 -1.79
CA SER A 470 -18.60 2.16 -2.64
C SER A 470 -18.45 2.60 -4.11
N VAL A 471 -19.38 3.39 -4.64
CA VAL A 471 -19.26 3.97 -5.99
C VAL A 471 -18.06 4.94 -6.05
N CYS A 472 -17.88 5.83 -5.04
CA CYS A 472 -16.73 6.73 -5.00
C CYS A 472 -15.41 5.96 -5.01
N MET A 473 -15.31 4.90 -4.20
CA MET A 473 -14.11 4.04 -4.14
C MET A 473 -13.88 3.31 -5.47
N ALA A 474 -14.92 2.73 -6.04
CA ALA A 474 -14.84 1.98 -7.29
C ALA A 474 -14.41 2.84 -8.49
N LEU A 475 -14.77 4.13 -8.48
CA LEU A 475 -14.35 5.12 -9.47
C LEU A 475 -12.95 5.72 -9.23
N GLY A 476 -12.23 5.27 -8.20
CA GLY A 476 -10.89 5.76 -7.87
C GLY A 476 -10.85 7.02 -7.01
N GLY A 477 -11.98 7.43 -6.38
CA GLY A 477 -12.03 8.52 -5.41
C GLY A 477 -11.58 9.90 -5.91
N GLY A 478 -11.64 10.14 -7.23
CA GLY A 478 -11.17 11.39 -7.84
C GLY A 478 -9.65 11.49 -8.01
N TRP A 479 -8.91 10.43 -7.74
CA TRP A 479 -7.48 10.38 -8.00
C TRP A 479 -7.18 10.55 -9.50
N GLN A 480 -6.12 11.29 -9.80
CA GLN A 480 -5.59 11.47 -11.14
C GLN A 480 -4.09 11.22 -11.10
N ASP A 481 -3.62 10.44 -12.07
CA ASP A 481 -2.17 10.28 -12.27
C ASP A 481 -1.59 11.63 -12.68
N ALA A 482 -0.81 12.24 -11.81
CA ALA A 482 -0.18 13.53 -12.08
C ALA A 482 0.89 13.45 -13.19
N GLY A 483 1.18 12.25 -13.71
CA GLY A 483 2.18 12.03 -14.77
C GLY A 483 3.62 12.38 -14.36
N THR A 484 3.80 12.86 -13.15
CA THR A 484 5.10 13.25 -12.62
C THR A 484 5.66 12.11 -11.78
N SER A 485 6.76 11.53 -12.22
CA SER A 485 7.65 10.85 -11.28
C SER A 485 7.91 11.81 -10.13
N PRO A 486 7.65 11.42 -8.87
CA PRO A 486 7.99 12.30 -7.76
C PRO A 486 9.45 12.69 -7.93
N SER A 487 9.72 13.99 -8.01
CA SER A 487 11.08 14.51 -8.01
C SER A 487 11.63 14.25 -6.61
N PHE A 488 12.13 13.03 -6.39
CA PHE A 488 12.92 12.77 -5.20
C PHE A 488 14.16 13.64 -5.29
N PRO A 489 14.54 14.33 -4.22
CA PRO A 489 15.72 15.15 -4.24
C PRO A 489 16.90 14.30 -4.72
N VAL A 490 17.51 14.71 -5.83
CA VAL A 490 18.78 14.13 -6.28
C VAL A 490 19.66 14.04 -5.06
N VAL A 491 20.12 12.83 -4.76
CA VAL A 491 20.94 12.53 -3.58
C VAL A 491 22.05 13.57 -3.50
N ASN A 492 21.91 14.51 -2.55
CA ASN A 492 22.93 15.51 -2.32
C ASN A 492 24.12 14.79 -1.66
N THR A 493 25.13 14.47 -2.48
CA THR A 493 26.34 13.76 -2.06
C THR A 493 27.04 14.43 -0.86
N GLU A 494 26.96 15.77 -0.74
CA GLU A 494 27.47 16.48 0.42
C GLU A 494 26.71 16.17 1.71
N LYS A 495 25.38 16.05 1.62
CA LYS A 495 24.55 15.71 2.77
C LYS A 495 24.78 14.25 3.22
N LEU A 496 24.94 13.32 2.28
CA LEU A 496 25.30 11.93 2.55
C LEU A 496 26.68 11.79 3.21
N LEU A 497 27.68 12.56 2.77
CA LEU A 497 29.00 12.56 3.38
C LEU A 497 28.96 13.11 4.81
N GLN A 498 28.12 14.11 5.07
CA GLN A 498 27.92 14.65 6.43
C GLN A 498 27.19 13.64 7.32
N GLU A 499 26.17 12.95 6.82
CA GLU A 499 25.43 11.92 7.56
C GLU A 499 26.31 10.68 7.83
N GLN A 500 27.08 10.21 6.86
CA GLN A 500 28.05 9.12 7.07
C GLN A 500 29.13 9.50 8.12
N THR A 501 29.56 10.75 8.14
CA THR A 501 30.54 11.24 9.11
C THR A 501 29.92 11.35 10.50
N SER A 502 28.66 11.70 10.62
CA SER A 502 27.92 11.76 11.88
C SER A 502 27.65 10.37 12.47
N VAL A 503 27.29 9.40 11.63
CA VAL A 503 27.08 7.99 12.04
C VAL A 503 28.40 7.37 12.52
N LYS A 504 29.53 7.65 11.86
CA LYS A 504 30.86 7.20 12.33
C LYS A 504 31.27 7.83 13.66
N LYS A 505 30.85 9.06 13.97
CA LYS A 505 31.08 9.72 15.26
C LYS A 505 30.19 9.20 16.39
N ALA A 506 29.01 8.66 16.06
CA ALA A 506 28.03 8.13 17.00
C ALA A 506 28.25 6.65 17.37
N ALA A 507 29.13 5.92 16.64
CA ALA A 507 29.50 4.55 17.01
C ALA A 507 30.30 4.56 18.31
N PRO A 508 29.85 3.87 19.39
CA PRO A 508 30.62 3.83 20.64
C PRO A 508 31.94 3.12 20.38
N ALA A 509 33.04 3.78 20.81
CA ALA A 509 34.35 3.15 20.85
C ALA A 509 34.24 1.87 21.71
N SER A 510 34.45 0.71 21.10
CA SER A 510 34.50 -0.56 21.81
C SER A 510 35.64 -0.42 22.85
N LYS A 511 35.27 -0.38 24.12
CA LYS A 511 36.23 -0.53 25.21
C LYS A 511 36.81 -1.94 25.11
N SER A 512 38.08 -2.02 24.75
CA SER A 512 38.90 -3.21 24.95
C SER A 512 39.09 -3.40 26.45
N GLU A 513 38.49 -4.40 27.04
CA GLU A 513 39.01 -5.11 28.20
C GLU A 513 39.70 -6.38 27.76
#